data_3f2cfa7dec35a994cd5f3dd50de6cb73
#
_entry.id   3f2cfa7dec35a994cd5f3dd50de6cb73
#
_cell.length_a   1.000
_cell.length_b   1.000
_cell.length_c   1.000
_cell.angle_alpha   90.00
_cell.angle_beta   90.00
_cell.angle_gamma   90.00
#
_symmetry.space_group_name_H-M   'P 1'
#
loop_
_entity.id
_entity.type
_entity.pdbx_description
1 polymer ?
#
loop_
_entity_poly.entity_id
_entity_poly.type
_entity_poly.pdbx_seq_one_letter_code
_entity_poly.pdbx_strand_id
1 'polypeptide(L)'
;VKKSVLFTPEQGERLLEQYETVTKKTAKYKCCTWNCSTVDAILKLAGENQCRCAVLNFASAKNPGGGFINGAMAQEESLAASSCLYKTLTAHETYYRMNRACSTMIYTDHAIFSPDVVFFRDGRFGLLKEPVEASVLTLPAVNMGQVILKGEDRALAEQSMKRRMKLALAI
;
A
#
# COMPACT_ATOMS: atom_id res chain seq x y z
N VAL A 1 -11.90 -0.59 -10.02
CA VAL A 1 -11.40 0.69 -10.54
C VAL A 1 -12.31 1.85 -10.14
N LYS A 2 -13.61 1.81 -10.44
CA LYS A 2 -14.55 2.94 -10.17
C LYS A 2 -14.65 3.34 -8.68
N LYS A 3 -14.37 2.45 -7.75
CA LYS A 3 -14.44 2.71 -6.30
C LYS A 3 -13.10 3.15 -5.70
N SER A 4 -11.99 3.09 -6.45
CA SER A 4 -10.69 3.48 -5.93
C SER A 4 -10.60 5.00 -5.76
N VAL A 5 -9.94 5.43 -4.69
CA VAL A 5 -9.88 6.82 -4.25
C VAL A 5 -8.43 7.23 -4.07
N LEU A 6 -8.07 8.41 -4.58
CA LEU A 6 -6.81 9.08 -4.32
C LEU A 6 -6.99 10.05 -3.14
N PHE A 7 -6.17 9.90 -2.12
CA PHE A 7 -6.05 10.86 -1.01
C PHE A 7 -4.87 11.79 -1.28
N THR A 8 -5.12 13.09 -1.20
CA THR A 8 -4.05 14.10 -1.22
C THR A 8 -3.41 14.23 0.17
N PRO A 9 -2.19 14.82 0.28
CA PRO A 9 -1.57 15.07 1.58
C PRO A 9 -2.48 15.84 2.55
N GLU A 10 -3.25 16.84 2.06
CA GLU A 10 -4.16 17.63 2.87
C GLU A 10 -5.36 16.82 3.39
N GLN A 11 -5.87 15.91 2.56
CA GLN A 11 -6.91 14.97 3.00
C GLN A 11 -6.36 13.99 4.02
N GLY A 12 -5.14 13.50 3.81
CA GLY A 12 -4.43 12.64 4.76
C GLY A 12 -4.22 13.31 6.11
N GLU A 13 -3.87 14.61 6.14
CA GLU A 13 -3.70 15.36 7.40
C GLU A 13 -4.99 15.42 8.20
N ARG A 14 -6.11 15.74 7.56
CA ARG A 14 -7.42 15.77 8.22
C ARG A 14 -7.81 14.40 8.80
N LEU A 15 -7.48 13.30 8.10
CA LEU A 15 -7.72 11.95 8.60
C LEU A 15 -6.84 11.64 9.82
N LEU A 16 -5.57 12.06 9.82
CA LEU A 16 -4.67 11.88 10.95
C LEU A 16 -5.16 12.65 12.19
N GLU A 17 -5.61 13.89 12.03
CA GLU A 17 -6.18 14.69 13.12
C GLU A 17 -7.42 13.99 13.72
N GLN A 18 -8.31 13.46 12.87
CA GLN A 18 -9.48 12.71 13.32
C GLN A 18 -9.10 11.41 14.02
N TYR A 19 -8.14 10.67 13.48
CA TYR A 19 -7.63 9.44 14.05
C TYR A 19 -7.04 9.67 15.43
N GLU A 20 -6.23 10.70 15.65
CA GLU A 20 -5.63 11.03 16.94
C GLU A 20 -6.66 11.39 18.01
N THR A 21 -7.80 11.93 17.61
CA THR A 21 -8.91 12.22 18.55
C THR A 21 -9.70 10.96 18.94
N VAL A 22 -9.81 9.98 18.04
CA VAL A 22 -10.60 8.76 18.26
C VAL A 22 -9.82 7.68 19.01
N THR A 23 -8.52 7.57 18.78
CA THR A 23 -7.67 6.49 19.35
C THR A 23 -7.42 6.56 20.85
N LYS A 24 -7.96 7.56 21.55
CA LYS A 24 -7.99 7.58 23.02
C LYS A 24 -8.84 6.47 23.65
N LYS A 25 -9.64 5.75 22.85
CA LYS A 25 -10.38 4.55 23.32
C LYS A 25 -9.49 3.32 23.09
N THR A 26 -9.15 2.62 24.16
CA THR A 26 -8.35 1.39 24.15
C THR A 26 -9.09 0.28 23.39
N ALA A 27 -8.89 0.19 22.09
CA ALA A 27 -9.32 -0.97 21.32
C ALA A 27 -8.37 -2.15 21.62
N LYS A 28 -8.94 -3.30 22.01
CA LYS A 28 -8.18 -4.54 22.09
C LYS A 28 -7.94 -5.04 20.68
N TYR A 29 -6.69 -5.06 20.22
CA TYR A 29 -6.28 -5.65 18.95
C TYR A 29 -5.30 -6.80 19.19
N LYS A 30 -5.28 -7.75 18.28
CA LYS A 30 -4.37 -8.90 18.29
C LYS A 30 -3.39 -8.75 17.15
N CYS A 31 -2.09 -8.73 17.47
CA CYS A 31 -1.03 -8.77 16.47
C CYS A 31 -0.55 -10.22 16.28
N CYS A 32 -0.34 -10.61 15.02
CA CYS A 32 0.22 -11.89 14.63
C CYS A 32 1.32 -11.67 13.60
N THR A 33 2.36 -12.49 13.63
CA THR A 33 3.40 -12.54 12.61
C THR A 33 3.37 -13.89 11.92
N TRP A 34 3.34 -13.90 10.58
CA TRP A 34 3.36 -15.09 9.76
C TRP A 34 4.53 -15.06 8.78
N ASN A 35 5.22 -16.17 8.63
CA ASN A 35 6.24 -16.33 7.60
C ASN A 35 5.58 -16.81 6.29
N CYS A 36 4.96 -15.88 5.56
CA CYS A 36 4.32 -16.15 4.28
C CYS A 36 4.36 -14.90 3.39
N SER A 37 4.02 -15.06 2.10
CA SER A 37 3.83 -13.92 1.22
C SER A 37 2.59 -13.12 1.62
N THR A 38 2.54 -11.84 1.21
CA THR A 38 1.34 -11.00 1.42
C THR A 38 0.12 -11.58 0.72
N VAL A 39 0.30 -12.17 -0.46
CA VAL A 39 -0.79 -12.82 -1.21
C VAL A 39 -1.33 -14.02 -0.44
N ASP A 40 -0.46 -14.89 0.09
CA ASP A 40 -0.90 -16.03 0.88
C ASP A 40 -1.61 -15.61 2.18
N ALA A 41 -1.17 -14.51 2.81
CA ALA A 41 -1.87 -13.96 3.96
C ALA A 41 -3.29 -13.45 3.60
N ILE A 42 -3.45 -12.80 2.43
CA ILE A 42 -4.76 -12.38 1.92
C ILE A 42 -5.66 -13.60 1.71
N LEU A 43 -5.17 -14.64 1.04
CA LEU A 43 -5.94 -15.86 0.78
C LEU A 43 -6.41 -16.53 2.07
N LYS A 44 -5.54 -16.57 3.07
CA LYS A 44 -5.88 -17.10 4.38
C LYS A 44 -6.93 -16.27 5.11
N LEU A 45 -6.82 -14.95 5.12
CA LEU A 45 -7.74 -14.07 5.83
C LEU A 45 -9.07 -13.90 5.11
N ALA A 46 -9.03 -13.57 3.83
CA ALA A 46 -10.22 -13.26 3.05
C ALA A 46 -10.89 -14.50 2.46
N GLY A 47 -10.09 -15.51 2.05
CA GLY A 47 -10.59 -16.75 1.48
C GLY A 47 -11.04 -17.74 2.56
N GLU A 48 -10.11 -18.29 3.33
CA GLU A 48 -10.40 -19.35 4.30
C GLU A 48 -11.23 -18.86 5.50
N ASN A 49 -10.88 -17.70 6.06
CA ASN A 49 -11.54 -17.16 7.26
C ASN A 49 -12.70 -16.20 6.93
N GLN A 50 -12.94 -15.88 5.66
CA GLN A 50 -13.99 -14.96 5.19
C GLN A 50 -13.96 -13.60 5.91
N CYS A 51 -12.78 -13.14 6.31
CA CYS A 51 -12.60 -11.86 6.98
C CYS A 51 -12.47 -10.73 5.96
N ARG A 52 -13.03 -9.57 6.25
CA ARG A 52 -12.69 -8.36 5.51
C ARG A 52 -11.21 -8.03 5.76
N CYS A 53 -10.44 -7.96 4.68
CA CYS A 53 -9.00 -7.77 4.73
C CYS A 53 -8.61 -6.47 4.04
N ALA A 54 -7.75 -5.69 4.68
CA ALA A 54 -7.07 -4.56 4.08
C ALA A 54 -5.56 -4.80 4.12
N VAL A 55 -4.87 -4.46 3.04
CA VAL A 55 -3.45 -4.73 2.84
C VAL A 55 -2.71 -3.44 2.52
N LEU A 56 -1.57 -3.23 3.17
CA LEU A 56 -0.67 -2.15 2.81
C LEU A 56 0.25 -2.60 1.67
N ASN A 57 0.18 -1.89 0.55
CA ASN A 57 1.11 -1.98 -0.55
C ASN A 57 2.25 -0.96 -0.32
N PHE A 58 3.47 -1.45 -0.07
CA PHE A 58 4.68 -0.65 0.02
C PHE A 58 5.17 -0.27 -1.38
N ALA A 59 4.52 0.74 -1.94
CA ALA A 59 4.51 1.00 -3.36
C ALA A 59 5.74 1.74 -3.88
N SER A 60 6.04 1.48 -5.14
CA SER A 60 6.82 2.40 -5.95
C SER A 60 6.12 3.76 -6.01
N ALA A 61 6.85 4.82 -5.69
CA ALA A 61 6.34 6.18 -5.81
C ALA A 61 6.17 6.62 -7.28
N LYS A 62 6.89 5.98 -8.22
CA LYS A 62 7.05 6.46 -9.59
C LYS A 62 6.35 5.61 -10.65
N ASN A 63 6.18 4.31 -10.39
CA ASN A 63 5.70 3.36 -11.38
C ASN A 63 4.55 2.52 -10.83
N PRO A 64 3.36 2.53 -11.46
CA PRO A 64 2.25 1.67 -11.04
C PRO A 64 2.66 0.19 -11.05
N GLY A 65 2.44 -0.50 -9.93
CA GLY A 65 2.80 -1.91 -9.80
C GLY A 65 4.31 -2.17 -9.81
N GLY A 66 5.13 -1.13 -9.53
CA GLY A 66 6.58 -1.25 -9.53
C GLY A 66 7.15 -1.67 -10.88
N GLY A 67 7.95 -2.72 -10.88
CA GLY A 67 8.58 -3.29 -12.07
C GLY A 67 7.97 -4.61 -12.54
N PHE A 68 6.73 -4.96 -12.14
CA PHE A 68 6.17 -6.29 -12.40
C PHE A 68 6.04 -6.63 -13.89
N ILE A 69 5.77 -5.63 -14.75
CA ILE A 69 5.72 -5.83 -16.20
C ILE A 69 7.10 -6.29 -16.76
N ASN A 70 8.18 -5.89 -16.10
CA ASN A 70 9.56 -6.23 -16.47
C ASN A 70 10.11 -7.43 -15.67
N GLY A 71 9.26 -8.15 -14.94
CA GLY A 71 9.63 -9.35 -14.19
C GLY A 71 10.29 -9.08 -12.84
N ALA A 72 10.23 -7.86 -12.31
CA ALA A 72 10.67 -7.59 -10.94
C ALA A 72 9.77 -8.31 -9.94
N MET A 73 10.35 -8.73 -8.81
CA MET A 73 9.71 -9.58 -7.81
C MET A 73 9.92 -8.99 -6.41
N ALA A 74 8.99 -8.15 -5.98
CA ALA A 74 8.89 -7.65 -4.61
C ALA A 74 7.42 -7.66 -4.19
N GLN A 75 7.07 -7.08 -3.06
CA GLN A 75 5.70 -7.14 -2.53
C GLN A 75 4.68 -6.52 -3.49
N GLU A 76 4.93 -5.29 -3.98
CA GLU A 76 4.02 -4.61 -4.91
C GLU A 76 3.85 -5.39 -6.21
N GLU A 77 4.96 -5.90 -6.78
CA GLU A 77 4.96 -6.67 -8.00
C GLU A 77 4.14 -7.97 -7.85
N SER A 78 4.29 -8.64 -6.72
CA SER A 78 3.51 -9.85 -6.41
C SER A 78 2.02 -9.55 -6.28
N LEU A 79 1.65 -8.45 -5.61
CA LEU A 79 0.26 -8.00 -5.51
C LEU A 79 -0.31 -7.66 -6.90
N ALA A 80 0.45 -6.92 -7.72
CA ALA A 80 0.01 -6.52 -9.06
C ALA A 80 -0.14 -7.72 -10.02
N ALA A 81 0.77 -8.69 -9.94
CA ALA A 81 0.73 -9.91 -10.78
C ALA A 81 -0.36 -10.90 -10.36
N SER A 82 -0.78 -10.87 -9.08
CA SER A 82 -1.78 -11.81 -8.54
C SER A 82 -3.20 -11.26 -8.52
N SER A 83 -3.41 -9.99 -8.88
CA SER A 83 -4.71 -9.32 -8.72
C SER A 83 -5.01 -8.29 -9.81
N CYS A 84 -6.20 -7.70 -9.71
CA CYS A 84 -6.61 -6.56 -10.54
C CYS A 84 -6.04 -5.20 -10.05
N LEU A 85 -5.11 -5.19 -9.07
CA LEU A 85 -4.57 -3.98 -8.46
C LEU A 85 -3.97 -3.01 -9.49
N TYR A 86 -3.20 -3.51 -10.46
CA TYR A 86 -2.57 -2.66 -11.48
C TYR A 86 -3.56 -1.73 -12.19
N LYS A 87 -4.77 -2.20 -12.47
CA LYS A 87 -5.81 -1.40 -13.11
C LYS A 87 -6.33 -0.26 -12.22
N THR A 88 -6.34 -0.45 -10.92
CA THR A 88 -6.72 0.63 -9.99
C THR A 88 -5.60 1.65 -9.86
N LEU A 89 -4.34 1.21 -9.82
CA LEU A 89 -3.18 2.09 -9.73
C LEU A 89 -3.04 3.00 -10.96
N THR A 90 -3.18 2.43 -12.16
CA THR A 90 -3.07 3.20 -13.43
C THR A 90 -4.17 4.24 -13.60
N ALA A 91 -5.30 4.12 -12.90
CA ALA A 91 -6.37 5.13 -12.91
C ALA A 91 -6.01 6.41 -12.13
N HIS A 92 -4.96 6.38 -11.29
CA HIS A 92 -4.55 7.48 -10.43
C HIS A 92 -3.19 8.07 -10.86
N GLU A 93 -3.10 8.55 -12.09
CA GLU A 93 -1.86 9.13 -12.63
C GLU A 93 -1.31 10.28 -11.78
N THR A 94 -2.17 11.05 -11.13
CA THR A 94 -1.78 12.16 -10.25
C THR A 94 -0.84 11.70 -9.12
N TYR A 95 -1.09 10.53 -8.50
CA TYR A 95 -0.20 9.97 -7.49
C TYR A 95 1.24 9.85 -8.01
N TYR A 96 1.41 9.25 -9.19
CA TYR A 96 2.74 9.02 -9.77
C TYR A 96 3.38 10.31 -10.28
N ARG A 97 2.60 11.19 -10.89
CA ARG A 97 3.08 12.48 -11.38
C ARG A 97 3.62 13.35 -10.24
N MET A 98 2.88 13.47 -9.12
CA MET A 98 3.29 14.24 -7.97
C MET A 98 4.56 13.67 -7.32
N ASN A 99 4.66 12.37 -7.21
CA ASN A 99 5.85 11.72 -6.66
C ASN A 99 7.06 11.79 -7.59
N ARG A 100 6.88 11.75 -8.93
CA ARG A 100 7.98 11.97 -9.89
C ARG A 100 8.51 13.40 -9.85
N ALA A 101 7.66 14.37 -9.54
CA ALA A 101 8.03 15.78 -9.40
C ALA A 101 8.81 16.07 -8.11
N CYS A 102 8.81 15.15 -7.13
CA CYS A 102 9.60 15.33 -5.91
C CYS A 102 11.11 15.34 -6.20
N SER A 103 11.81 16.31 -5.63
CA SER A 103 13.26 16.42 -5.68
C SER A 103 13.97 15.44 -4.74
N THR A 104 13.26 14.93 -3.71
CA THR A 104 13.80 14.02 -2.70
C THR A 104 13.28 12.58 -2.87
N MET A 105 13.96 11.62 -2.25
CA MET A 105 13.53 10.21 -2.17
C MET A 105 12.51 9.94 -1.06
N ILE A 106 12.09 10.99 -0.36
CA ILE A 106 11.08 10.89 0.70
C ILE A 106 9.67 10.84 0.10
N TYR A 107 9.47 11.47 -1.08
CA TYR A 107 8.19 11.52 -1.80
C TYR A 107 7.06 12.25 -1.04
N THR A 108 5.86 12.24 -1.62
CA THR A 108 4.66 12.86 -1.03
C THR A 108 3.87 11.86 -0.18
N ASP A 109 2.92 12.37 0.61
CA ASP A 109 1.98 11.53 1.38
C ASP A 109 0.66 11.25 0.62
N HIS A 110 0.69 11.28 -0.72
CA HIS A 110 -0.44 10.79 -1.51
C HIS A 110 -0.66 9.30 -1.25
N ALA A 111 -1.91 8.89 -1.12
CA ALA A 111 -2.29 7.50 -0.94
C ALA A 111 -3.39 7.10 -1.93
N ILE A 112 -3.41 5.84 -2.36
CA ILE A 112 -4.50 5.29 -3.16
C ILE A 112 -5.17 4.19 -2.35
N PHE A 113 -6.45 4.32 -2.06
CA PHE A 113 -7.25 3.25 -1.50
C PHE A 113 -8.03 2.55 -2.61
N SER A 114 -7.78 1.26 -2.78
CA SER A 114 -8.44 0.41 -3.77
C SER A 114 -9.26 -0.65 -3.05
N PRO A 115 -10.57 -0.41 -2.83
CA PRO A 115 -11.44 -1.40 -2.20
C PRO A 115 -11.74 -2.56 -3.16
N ASP A 116 -12.03 -3.71 -2.59
CA ASP A 116 -12.55 -4.90 -3.28
C ASP A 116 -11.69 -5.29 -4.50
N VAL A 117 -10.35 -5.29 -4.31
CA VAL A 117 -9.43 -5.76 -5.35
C VAL A 117 -9.51 -7.28 -5.44
N VAL A 118 -9.80 -7.77 -6.63
CA VAL A 118 -9.93 -9.21 -6.91
C VAL A 118 -8.54 -9.83 -7.06
N PHE A 119 -8.22 -10.79 -6.22
CA PHE A 119 -7.05 -11.66 -6.29
C PHE A 119 -7.44 -12.97 -6.95
N PHE A 120 -6.79 -13.30 -8.05
CA PHE A 120 -7.08 -14.48 -8.88
C PHE A 120 -5.89 -15.46 -9.00
N ARG A 121 -4.76 -15.14 -8.35
CA ARG A 121 -3.59 -16.02 -8.25
C ARG A 121 -3.11 -16.12 -6.80
N ASP A 122 -2.49 -17.27 -6.49
CA ASP A 122 -1.81 -17.51 -5.22
C ASP A 122 -0.41 -16.87 -5.17
N GLY A 123 0.31 -17.03 -4.04
CA GLY A 123 1.66 -16.49 -3.86
C GLY A 123 2.74 -17.15 -4.75
N ARG A 124 2.39 -18.17 -5.51
CA ARG A 124 3.24 -18.84 -6.52
C ARG A 124 2.74 -18.56 -7.94
N PHE A 125 1.81 -17.62 -8.10
CA PHE A 125 1.17 -17.23 -9.35
C PHE A 125 0.28 -18.30 -10.01
N GLY A 126 -0.06 -19.37 -9.29
CA GLY A 126 -1.08 -20.35 -9.72
C GLY A 126 -2.47 -19.72 -9.73
N LEU A 127 -3.30 -20.06 -10.72
CA LEU A 127 -4.68 -19.57 -10.78
C LEU A 127 -5.53 -20.17 -9.67
N LEU A 128 -6.29 -19.34 -8.99
CA LEU A 128 -7.26 -19.76 -7.98
C LEU A 128 -8.53 -20.31 -8.66
N LYS A 129 -9.14 -21.33 -8.06
CA LYS A 129 -10.46 -21.82 -8.48
C LYS A 129 -11.55 -20.77 -8.22
N GLU A 130 -11.45 -20.13 -7.06
CA GLU A 130 -12.35 -19.07 -6.63
C GLU A 130 -11.51 -17.83 -6.25
N PRO A 131 -11.66 -16.71 -6.96
CA PRO A 131 -11.01 -15.46 -6.60
C PRO A 131 -11.48 -14.94 -5.24
N VAL A 132 -10.61 -14.22 -4.55
CA VAL A 132 -10.94 -13.56 -3.28
C VAL A 132 -10.78 -12.04 -3.41
N GLU A 133 -11.47 -11.29 -2.57
CA GLU A 133 -11.42 -9.84 -2.55
C GLU A 133 -10.70 -9.33 -1.29
N ALA A 134 -9.83 -8.34 -1.47
CA ALA A 134 -9.24 -7.58 -0.37
C ALA A 134 -9.09 -6.11 -0.76
N SER A 135 -9.19 -5.22 0.22
CA SER A 135 -8.86 -3.81 0.00
C SER A 135 -7.35 -3.61 0.02
N VAL A 136 -6.84 -2.76 -0.87
CA VAL A 136 -5.40 -2.44 -0.92
C VAL A 136 -5.19 -0.95 -0.74
N LEU A 137 -4.38 -0.60 0.25
CA LEU A 137 -3.93 0.75 0.49
C LEU A 137 -2.50 0.90 -0.04
N THR A 138 -2.32 1.78 -1.00
CA THR A 138 -1.05 2.06 -1.66
C THR A 138 -0.46 3.35 -1.13
N LEU A 139 0.72 3.26 -0.52
CA LEU A 139 1.50 4.39 -0.01
C LEU A 139 2.94 4.29 -0.51
N PRO A 140 3.60 5.44 -0.83
CA PRO A 140 4.96 5.39 -1.31
C PRO A 140 5.92 4.96 -0.20
N ALA A 141 6.73 3.94 -0.48
CA ALA A 141 7.82 3.55 0.40
C ALA A 141 9.02 4.49 0.21
N VAL A 142 9.60 4.95 1.32
CA VAL A 142 10.87 5.68 1.25
C VAL A 142 11.98 4.72 0.86
N ASN A 143 12.73 5.04 -0.18
CA ASN A 143 13.93 4.29 -0.52
C ASN A 143 15.11 4.75 0.36
N MET A 144 15.23 4.18 1.56
CA MET A 144 16.23 4.56 2.53
C MET A 144 17.67 4.42 1.99
N GLY A 145 17.92 3.42 1.16
CA GLY A 145 19.22 3.27 0.49
C GLY A 145 19.55 4.47 -0.40
N GLN A 146 18.59 4.98 -1.15
CA GLN A 146 18.77 6.17 -1.98
C GLN A 146 18.84 7.47 -1.15
N VAL A 147 18.10 7.57 -0.05
CA VAL A 147 18.20 8.69 0.91
C VAL A 147 19.63 8.80 1.41
N ILE A 148 20.22 7.70 1.87
CA ILE A 148 21.61 7.65 2.36
C ILE A 148 22.59 7.99 1.25
N LEU A 149 22.44 7.36 0.08
CA LEU A 149 23.35 7.56 -1.06
C LEU A 149 23.38 9.00 -1.56
N LYS A 150 22.23 9.69 -1.49
CA LYS A 150 22.11 11.10 -1.92
C LYS A 150 22.41 12.10 -0.82
N GLY A 151 22.73 11.66 0.40
CA GLY A 151 22.96 12.54 1.54
C GLY A 151 21.71 13.30 1.99
N GLU A 152 20.51 12.75 1.74
CA GLU A 152 19.25 13.35 2.20
C GLU A 152 19.05 13.12 3.71
N ASP A 153 18.15 13.91 4.32
CA ASP A 153 17.86 13.84 5.75
C ASP A 153 17.21 12.49 6.13
N ARG A 154 18.00 11.64 6.80
CA ARG A 154 17.58 10.33 7.28
C ARG A 154 16.50 10.43 8.35
N ALA A 155 16.61 11.40 9.28
CA ALA A 155 15.65 11.55 10.36
C ALA A 155 14.27 11.95 9.81
N LEU A 156 14.24 12.85 8.81
CA LEU A 156 13.03 13.23 8.10
C LEU A 156 12.42 12.03 7.35
N ALA A 157 13.25 11.20 6.71
CA ALA A 157 12.80 9.99 6.02
C ALA A 157 12.13 8.99 6.99
N GLU A 158 12.72 8.75 8.15
CA GLU A 158 12.17 7.89 9.21
C GLU A 158 10.85 8.47 9.77
N GLN A 159 10.81 9.77 10.01
CA GLN A 159 9.60 10.47 10.47
C GLN A 159 8.47 10.35 9.44
N SER A 160 8.76 10.54 8.16
CA SER A 160 7.79 10.41 7.07
C SER A 160 7.22 8.99 6.99
N MET A 161 8.05 7.96 7.16
CA MET A 161 7.55 6.57 7.20
C MET A 161 6.65 6.32 8.40
N LYS A 162 7.03 6.78 9.60
CA LYS A 162 6.18 6.66 10.80
C LYS A 162 4.83 7.35 10.60
N ARG A 163 4.83 8.54 9.99
CA ARG A 163 3.61 9.28 9.65
C ARG A 163 2.73 8.50 8.67
N ARG A 164 3.31 7.91 7.60
CA ARG A 164 2.58 7.09 6.63
C ARG A 164 2.00 5.83 7.25
N MET A 165 2.67 5.22 8.22
CA MET A 165 2.09 4.09 8.95
C MET A 165 0.85 4.50 9.75
N LYS A 166 0.86 5.67 10.40
CA LYS A 166 -0.34 6.23 11.04
C LYS A 166 -1.43 6.54 10.02
N LEU A 167 -1.07 7.14 8.88
CA LEU A 167 -2.02 7.43 7.80
C LEU A 167 -2.66 6.16 7.25
N ALA A 168 -1.90 5.08 7.11
CA ALA A 168 -2.42 3.78 6.69
C ALA A 168 -3.48 3.22 7.64
N LEU A 169 -3.41 3.56 8.92
CA LEU A 169 -4.41 3.14 9.92
C LEU A 169 -5.60 4.11 9.99
N ALA A 170 -5.46 5.32 9.47
CA ALA A 170 -6.50 6.35 9.48
C ALA A 170 -7.42 6.29 8.24
N ILE A 171 -6.92 5.73 7.12
CA ILE A 171 -7.68 5.50 5.88
C ILE A 171 -8.46 4.20 5.97
#